data_74286f5021b0cef1d48bb65bbfed6761
#
_entry.id   74286f5021b0cef1d48bb65bbfed6761
#
_cell.length_a   1.000
_cell.length_b   1.000
_cell.length_c   1.000
_cell.angle_alpha   90.00
_cell.angle_beta   90.00
_cell.angle_gamma   90.00
#
_symmetry.space_group_name_H-M   'P 1'
#
loop_
_entity.id
_entity.type
_entity.pdbx_description
1 polymer ?
#
loop_
_entity_poly.entity_id
_entity_poly.type
_entity_poly.pdbx_seq_one_letter_code
_entity_poly.pdbx_strand_id
1 'polypeptide(L)'
;MRLSHTLVRAWLVACLILHCLWQLSGCGGSVVAGGVGSGGSGVAEGVVTGFGSVLVDGVAYSDAEAAVQRWGEDGVGEVKLGQRVRVVHNGQGQAQRIVVLPQLIGPASQSPNGQGEFMLLGQRVRIVPSSDTDYPATVFDGLTQVAAGDALEVHGSWSRDGDGRMLLIAHRIEKLPALSETVLLTAPVYARQGSQLTLDDAARTPVTANDLPDGVRAGTLASLWLTTTTVQTTSSASQPWVAVRTDLASISSEGSATVDLQAVVTDRDSQQGRIQVQGLWVKLPADWRDAPPANGTPLQLRLERNGNDWQASSLDTQRTSAVPAVEIKGSLRWRSGASSLQLRGTTVALPSDVLSASCSGLQDGQEVFVRLKAERRSPGLPPQASAIECSSQVPDSSVQEAQGTLLSVNADQGTLDVRVGDATLTLSWTRGQTLMPLASRLRSGMAIEIEYLRGSTGLMLRKLKTQ
;
A
#
# COMPACT_ATOMS: atom_id res chain seq x y z
N MET A 1 -22.11 -4.57 76.30
CA MET A 1 -22.32 -5.41 75.13
C MET A 1 -20.99 -5.49 74.36
N ARG A 2 -20.19 -6.58 74.52
CA ARG A 2 -18.89 -6.78 73.88
C ARG A 2 -19.14 -7.58 72.60
N LEU A 3 -19.08 -6.91 71.43
CA LEU A 3 -19.03 -7.63 70.15
C LEU A 3 -17.69 -8.37 70.07
N SER A 4 -17.74 -9.66 69.82
CA SER A 4 -16.58 -10.52 69.77
C SER A 4 -15.70 -10.16 68.55
N HIS A 5 -14.39 -10.02 68.77
CA HIS A 5 -13.39 -9.71 67.74
C HIS A 5 -13.39 -10.68 66.54
N THR A 6 -14.06 -11.81 66.66
CA THR A 6 -14.24 -12.82 65.58
C THR A 6 -15.21 -12.36 64.51
N LEU A 7 -16.31 -11.66 64.83
CA LEU A 7 -17.27 -11.15 63.88
C LEU A 7 -16.73 -10.00 63.02
N VAL A 8 -15.92 -9.11 63.64
CA VAL A 8 -15.29 -8.00 62.92
C VAL A 8 -14.24 -8.50 61.92
N ARG A 9 -13.46 -9.55 62.28
CA ARG A 9 -12.49 -10.17 61.36
C ARG A 9 -13.16 -10.89 60.21
N ALA A 10 -14.27 -11.57 60.43
CA ALA A 10 -15.05 -12.22 59.36
C ALA A 10 -15.63 -11.20 58.34
N TRP A 11 -16.08 -10.04 58.84
CA TRP A 11 -16.60 -8.97 57.99
C TRP A 11 -15.50 -8.30 57.16
N LEU A 12 -14.34 -8.06 57.71
CA LEU A 12 -13.19 -7.50 56.98
C LEU A 12 -12.67 -8.44 55.89
N VAL A 13 -12.64 -9.73 56.14
CA VAL A 13 -12.22 -10.73 55.12
C VAL A 13 -13.29 -10.83 54.00
N ALA A 14 -14.58 -10.80 54.34
CA ALA A 14 -15.62 -10.80 53.34
C ALA A 14 -15.65 -9.55 52.46
N CYS A 15 -15.37 -8.35 53.03
CA CYS A 15 -15.22 -7.11 52.24
C CYS A 15 -13.98 -7.12 51.35
N LEU A 16 -12.88 -7.72 51.79
CA LEU A 16 -11.67 -7.84 50.99
C LEU A 16 -11.86 -8.78 49.79
N ILE A 17 -12.53 -9.89 49.98
CA ILE A 17 -12.87 -10.85 48.91
C ILE A 17 -13.86 -10.22 47.92
N LEU A 18 -14.84 -9.46 48.38
CA LEU A 18 -15.79 -8.76 47.52
C LEU A 18 -15.10 -7.65 46.70
N HIS A 19 -14.09 -6.97 47.27
CA HIS A 19 -13.32 -5.93 46.57
C HIS A 19 -12.40 -6.54 45.51
N CYS A 20 -11.80 -7.70 45.75
CA CYS A 20 -11.01 -8.44 44.75
C CYS A 20 -11.86 -8.98 43.59
N LEU A 21 -13.12 -9.38 43.84
CA LEU A 21 -14.03 -9.85 42.79
C LEU A 21 -14.54 -8.72 41.88
N TRP A 22 -14.56 -7.48 42.34
CA TRP A 22 -14.95 -6.33 41.52
C TRP A 22 -13.82 -5.79 40.63
N GLN A 23 -12.59 -6.18 40.87
CA GLN A 23 -11.44 -5.80 40.01
C GLN A 23 -11.23 -6.76 38.82
N LEU A 24 -11.95 -7.87 38.75
CA LEU A 24 -11.87 -8.85 37.64
C LEU A 24 -12.89 -8.63 36.52
N SER A 25 -13.71 -7.58 36.61
CA SER A 25 -14.74 -7.25 35.60
C SER A 25 -14.37 -6.07 34.71
N GLY A 26 -13.10 -5.92 34.41
CA GLY A 26 -12.65 -4.82 33.58
C GLY A 26 -11.46 -5.20 32.74
N CYS A 27 -11.70 -5.77 31.56
CA CYS A 27 -11.01 -5.57 30.29
C CYS A 27 -11.42 -6.64 29.27
N GLY A 28 -12.65 -6.55 28.81
CA GLY A 28 -13.04 -7.08 27.50
C GLY A 28 -12.69 -6.05 26.44
N GLY A 29 -11.42 -5.67 26.31
CA GLY A 29 -10.92 -4.96 25.16
C GLY A 29 -10.73 -5.96 24.04
N SER A 30 -11.53 -5.88 22.97
CA SER A 30 -11.29 -6.56 21.71
C SER A 30 -9.90 -6.13 21.21
N VAL A 31 -8.93 -7.01 21.34
CA VAL A 31 -7.59 -6.81 20.78
C VAL A 31 -7.71 -6.96 19.28
N VAL A 32 -7.92 -5.86 18.57
CA VAL A 32 -7.72 -5.82 17.12
C VAL A 32 -6.21 -6.00 16.91
N ALA A 33 -5.82 -7.22 16.54
CA ALA A 33 -4.45 -7.55 16.28
C ALA A 33 -3.96 -6.81 15.02
N GLY A 34 -3.47 -5.59 15.22
CA GLY A 34 -2.59 -4.94 14.26
C GLY A 34 -1.32 -5.76 14.08
N GLY A 35 -0.74 -5.77 12.89
CA GLY A 35 0.56 -6.38 12.63
C GLY A 35 1.55 -5.99 13.72
N VAL A 36 2.47 -6.90 14.05
CA VAL A 36 3.46 -6.80 15.13
C VAL A 36 3.97 -5.37 15.36
N GLY A 37 3.22 -4.57 16.12
CA GLY A 37 3.56 -3.24 16.56
C GLY A 37 3.31 -3.19 18.05
N SER A 38 4.34 -2.95 18.85
CA SER A 38 4.21 -2.36 20.16
C SER A 38 3.21 -1.21 20.05
N GLY A 39 2.11 -1.20 20.81
CA GLY A 39 0.94 -0.33 20.71
C GLY A 39 1.18 1.18 20.65
N GLY A 40 1.86 1.64 19.59
CA GLY A 40 2.12 3.04 19.24
C GLY A 40 1.57 3.34 17.86
N SER A 41 1.34 4.64 17.59
CA SER A 41 1.03 5.12 16.25
C SER A 41 2.15 4.72 15.28
N GLY A 42 1.78 4.25 14.09
CA GLY A 42 2.70 3.85 13.04
C GLY A 42 2.45 4.59 11.74
N VAL A 43 3.42 4.48 10.83
CA VAL A 43 3.32 4.97 9.47
C VAL A 43 3.54 3.80 8.52
N ALA A 44 2.67 3.66 7.53
CA ALA A 44 2.86 2.74 6.43
C ALA A 44 2.87 3.52 5.11
N GLU A 45 3.79 3.18 4.21
CA GLU A 45 3.83 3.78 2.88
C GLU A 45 3.98 2.69 1.81
N GLY A 46 3.07 2.67 0.86
CA GLY A 46 3.04 1.66 -0.17
C GLY A 46 1.97 1.91 -1.21
N VAL A 47 1.70 0.88 -2.00
CA VAL A 47 0.71 0.90 -3.08
C VAL A 47 -0.61 0.32 -2.57
N VAL A 48 -1.70 0.98 -2.92
CA VAL A 48 -3.06 0.47 -2.64
C VAL A 48 -3.32 -0.74 -3.53
N THR A 49 -3.49 -1.89 -2.89
CA THR A 49 -3.67 -3.18 -3.55
C THR A 49 -5.11 -3.70 -3.46
N GLY A 50 -6.00 -3.03 -2.71
CA GLY A 50 -7.41 -3.42 -2.60
C GLY A 50 -8.18 -2.59 -1.58
N PHE A 51 -9.46 -2.91 -1.43
CA PHE A 51 -10.40 -2.24 -0.55
C PHE A 51 -11.36 -3.24 0.08
N GLY A 52 -11.62 -3.05 1.29
CA GLY A 52 -12.51 -3.71 2.24
C GLY A 52 -12.32 -3.02 3.58
N SER A 53 -11.18 -2.61 3.79
CA SER A 53 -10.37 -1.51 4.36
C SER A 53 -9.37 -1.12 3.27
N VAL A 54 -8.67 -0.02 3.38
CA VAL A 54 -7.60 0.28 2.43
C VAL A 54 -6.46 -0.71 2.66
N LEU A 55 -6.21 -1.55 1.66
CA LEU A 55 -5.10 -2.50 1.67
C LEU A 55 -3.86 -1.80 1.11
N VAL A 56 -2.86 -1.59 1.94
CA VAL A 56 -1.56 -1.05 1.53
C VAL A 56 -0.54 -2.14 1.73
N ASP A 57 0.04 -2.60 0.64
CA ASP A 57 1.05 -3.66 0.67
C ASP A 57 0.57 -4.94 1.40
N GLY A 58 -0.70 -5.31 1.18
CA GLY A 58 -1.32 -6.48 1.81
C GLY A 58 -1.74 -6.29 3.27
N VAL A 59 -1.47 -5.14 3.89
CA VAL A 59 -1.93 -4.81 5.23
C VAL A 59 -3.21 -3.98 5.16
N ALA A 60 -4.23 -4.41 5.89
CA ALA A 60 -5.53 -3.73 5.94
C ALA A 60 -5.54 -2.61 6.98
N TYR A 61 -5.94 -1.41 6.56
CA TYR A 61 -6.18 -0.27 7.42
C TYR A 61 -7.63 0.18 7.29
N SER A 62 -8.39 0.16 8.39
CA SER A 62 -9.75 0.69 8.41
C SER A 62 -9.71 2.19 8.11
N ASP A 63 -10.40 2.60 7.04
CA ASP A 63 -10.41 3.98 6.54
C ASP A 63 -11.71 4.73 6.82
N ALA A 64 -12.63 4.13 7.60
CA ALA A 64 -13.98 4.68 7.85
C ALA A 64 -13.96 6.09 8.45
N GLU A 65 -12.97 6.41 9.27
CA GLU A 65 -12.82 7.72 9.94
C GLU A 65 -11.54 8.46 9.49
N ALA A 66 -10.83 7.93 8.50
CA ALA A 66 -9.57 8.48 8.07
C ALA A 66 -9.76 9.79 7.28
N ALA A 67 -9.01 10.84 7.63
CA ALA A 67 -8.88 12.00 6.78
C ALA A 67 -8.03 11.65 5.55
N VAL A 68 -8.60 11.76 4.35
CA VAL A 68 -7.87 11.52 3.09
C VAL A 68 -7.43 12.85 2.51
N GLN A 69 -6.13 12.99 2.29
CA GLN A 69 -5.48 14.18 1.75
C GLN A 69 -4.68 13.82 0.50
N ARG A 70 -4.40 14.80 -0.33
CA ARG A 70 -3.50 14.67 -1.45
C ARG A 70 -2.23 15.49 -1.20
N TRP A 71 -1.08 14.93 -1.52
CA TRP A 71 0.21 15.57 -1.28
C TRP A 71 0.31 16.90 -2.01
N GLY A 72 0.54 17.97 -1.25
CA GLY A 72 0.70 19.31 -1.79
C GLY A 72 -0.60 20.05 -2.14
N GLU A 73 -1.76 19.47 -1.90
CA GLU A 73 -3.06 20.09 -2.14
C GLU A 73 -3.85 20.24 -0.84
N ASP A 74 -4.59 21.34 -0.73
CA ASP A 74 -5.58 21.56 0.31
C ASP A 74 -6.91 20.98 -0.17
N GLY A 75 -7.33 19.84 0.38
CA GLY A 75 -8.61 19.24 0.01
C GLY A 75 -8.76 17.79 0.42
N VAL A 76 -9.96 17.27 0.18
CA VAL A 76 -10.27 15.85 0.42
C VAL A 76 -9.86 15.06 -0.81
N GLY A 77 -8.96 14.11 -0.63
CA GLY A 77 -8.56 13.15 -1.66
C GLY A 77 -9.48 11.94 -1.72
N GLU A 78 -9.36 11.18 -2.77
CA GLU A 78 -9.97 9.84 -2.92
C GLU A 78 -8.86 8.81 -3.07
N VAL A 79 -8.97 7.70 -2.32
CA VAL A 79 -8.02 6.60 -2.42
C VAL A 79 -8.48 5.64 -3.52
N LYS A 80 -7.59 5.39 -4.50
CA LYS A 80 -7.86 4.54 -5.66
C LYS A 80 -6.85 3.38 -5.77
N LEU A 81 -7.24 2.30 -6.43
CA LEU A 81 -6.36 1.15 -6.68
C LEU A 81 -5.10 1.56 -7.45
N GLY A 82 -3.96 1.08 -7.02
CA GLY A 82 -2.65 1.36 -7.63
C GLY A 82 -2.03 2.71 -7.24
N GLN A 83 -2.74 3.55 -6.48
CA GLN A 83 -2.13 4.77 -5.94
C GLN A 83 -1.09 4.44 -4.88
N ARG A 84 -0.03 5.25 -4.83
CA ARG A 84 0.90 5.26 -3.71
C ARG A 84 0.34 6.14 -2.61
N VAL A 85 0.30 5.62 -1.40
CA VAL A 85 -0.24 6.34 -0.23
C VAL A 85 0.67 6.20 0.97
N ARG A 86 0.55 7.18 1.89
CA ARG A 86 1.07 7.11 3.25
C ARG A 86 -0.10 7.04 4.21
N VAL A 87 -0.11 6.04 5.07
CA VAL A 87 -1.13 5.82 6.10
C VAL A 87 -0.52 6.09 7.46
N VAL A 88 -1.06 7.04 8.18
CA VAL A 88 -0.79 7.23 9.61
C VAL A 88 -1.87 6.47 10.37
N HIS A 89 -1.47 5.53 11.22
CA HIS A 89 -2.39 4.62 11.90
C HIS A 89 -2.10 4.53 13.41
N ASN A 90 -3.08 4.07 14.16
CA ASN A 90 -3.02 3.97 15.62
C ASN A 90 -2.31 2.70 16.13
N GLY A 91 -1.64 1.93 15.28
CA GLY A 91 -1.04 0.63 15.64
C GLY A 91 -2.03 -0.53 15.76
N GLN A 92 -3.33 -0.26 15.72
CA GLN A 92 -4.42 -1.24 15.82
C GLN A 92 -5.15 -1.46 14.49
N GLY A 93 -4.54 -1.05 13.37
CA GLY A 93 -5.11 -1.22 12.04
C GLY A 93 -6.15 -0.16 11.66
N GLN A 94 -6.33 0.92 12.44
CA GLN A 94 -7.18 2.05 12.07
C GLN A 94 -6.33 3.16 11.47
N ALA A 95 -6.64 3.58 10.26
CA ALA A 95 -6.05 4.76 9.64
C ALA A 95 -6.66 6.02 10.28
N GLN A 96 -5.79 6.92 10.71
CA GLN A 96 -6.15 8.27 11.17
C GLN A 96 -6.08 9.26 10.02
N ARG A 97 -5.10 9.09 9.15
CA ARG A 97 -4.88 9.92 7.97
C ARG A 97 -4.28 9.10 6.84
N ILE A 98 -4.75 9.35 5.63
CA ILE A 98 -4.21 8.76 4.41
C ILE A 98 -3.80 9.91 3.49
N VAL A 99 -2.54 9.93 3.08
CA VAL A 99 -2.02 10.92 2.14
C VAL A 99 -1.73 10.22 0.81
N VAL A 100 -2.41 10.64 -0.24
CA VAL A 100 -2.16 10.19 -1.61
C VAL A 100 -0.90 10.86 -2.15
N LEU A 101 0.07 10.07 -2.64
CA LEU A 101 1.41 10.51 -3.02
C LEU A 101 1.65 10.29 -4.54
N PRO A 102 1.11 11.15 -5.42
CA PRO A 102 1.48 11.08 -6.83
C PRO A 102 2.97 11.37 -6.99
N GLN A 103 3.62 10.70 -7.95
CA GLN A 103 5.01 10.95 -8.25
C GLN A 103 5.18 12.00 -9.34
N LEU A 104 4.35 11.92 -10.38
CA LEU A 104 4.38 12.85 -11.49
C LEU A 104 2.97 13.30 -11.85
N ILE A 105 2.79 14.60 -12.06
CA ILE A 105 1.59 15.20 -12.64
C ILE A 105 2.03 16.15 -13.73
N GLY A 106 1.70 15.87 -14.99
CA GLY A 106 2.14 16.70 -16.09
C GLY A 106 1.80 16.14 -17.47
N PRO A 107 2.28 16.79 -18.54
CA PRO A 107 2.06 16.32 -19.88
C PRO A 107 3.05 15.22 -20.26
N ALA A 108 2.58 14.15 -20.90
CA ALA A 108 3.45 13.17 -21.56
C ALA A 108 4.10 13.83 -22.77
N SER A 109 5.44 13.75 -22.88
CA SER A 109 6.14 14.35 -24.01
C SER A 109 6.17 13.45 -25.25
N GLN A 110 5.93 12.15 -25.09
CA GLN A 110 5.87 11.18 -26.17
C GLN A 110 5.00 9.98 -25.82
N SER A 111 4.53 9.27 -26.83
CA SER A 111 3.83 7.98 -26.66
C SER A 111 4.83 6.89 -26.24
N PRO A 112 4.38 5.81 -25.57
CA PRO A 112 5.26 4.71 -25.17
C PRO A 112 5.95 4.04 -26.36
N ASN A 113 7.21 3.69 -26.16
CA ASN A 113 8.00 2.89 -27.11
C ASN A 113 7.62 1.39 -27.02
N GLY A 114 8.30 0.55 -27.81
CA GLY A 114 8.06 -0.90 -27.81
C GLY A 114 8.33 -1.63 -26.50
N GLN A 115 8.98 -0.98 -25.55
CA GLN A 115 9.24 -1.50 -24.18
C GLN A 115 8.26 -0.96 -23.15
N GLY A 116 7.24 -0.20 -23.60
CA GLY A 116 6.25 0.44 -22.72
C GLY A 116 6.79 1.66 -21.96
N GLU A 117 7.90 2.24 -22.39
CA GLU A 117 8.50 3.41 -21.75
C GLU A 117 8.11 4.70 -22.47
N PHE A 118 7.76 5.72 -21.72
CA PHE A 118 7.49 7.06 -22.20
C PHE A 118 8.14 8.11 -21.29
N MET A 119 8.13 9.37 -21.73
CA MET A 119 8.69 10.48 -20.98
C MET A 119 7.57 11.38 -20.44
N LEU A 120 7.66 11.72 -19.17
CA LEU A 120 6.80 12.69 -18.51
C LEU A 120 7.65 13.61 -17.65
N LEU A 121 7.59 14.91 -17.86
CA LEU A 121 8.44 15.89 -17.17
C LEU A 121 9.92 15.51 -17.16
N GLY A 122 10.48 15.10 -18.30
CA GLY A 122 11.86 14.68 -18.42
C GLY A 122 12.20 13.33 -17.75
N GLN A 123 11.25 12.71 -17.07
CA GLN A 123 11.44 11.45 -16.37
C GLN A 123 11.00 10.27 -17.24
N ARG A 124 11.77 9.19 -17.21
CA ARG A 124 11.38 7.92 -17.85
C ARG A 124 10.36 7.22 -16.99
N VAL A 125 9.25 6.83 -17.59
CA VAL A 125 8.16 6.08 -16.94
C VAL A 125 7.95 4.77 -17.68
N ARG A 126 7.95 3.65 -16.97
CA ARG A 126 7.69 2.32 -17.54
C ARG A 126 6.28 1.86 -17.15
N ILE A 127 5.49 1.56 -18.16
CA ILE A 127 4.23 0.84 -18.03
C ILE A 127 4.56 -0.64 -17.81
N VAL A 128 4.08 -1.21 -16.73
CA VAL A 128 4.26 -2.63 -16.42
C VAL A 128 3.22 -3.44 -17.18
N PRO A 129 3.64 -4.33 -18.10
CA PRO A 129 2.70 -5.20 -18.81
C PRO A 129 2.18 -6.32 -17.91
N SER A 130 1.09 -6.94 -18.31
CA SER A 130 0.51 -8.08 -17.61
C SER A 130 1.40 -9.33 -17.58
N SER A 131 2.40 -9.40 -18.45
CA SER A 131 3.37 -10.49 -18.50
C SER A 131 4.56 -10.31 -17.56
N ASP A 132 4.72 -9.16 -16.93
CA ASP A 132 5.81 -8.90 -15.98
C ASP A 132 5.63 -9.78 -14.74
N THR A 133 6.70 -10.40 -14.27
CA THR A 133 6.69 -11.31 -13.11
C THR A 133 7.11 -10.64 -11.81
N ASP A 134 7.79 -9.50 -11.90
CA ASP A 134 8.38 -8.81 -10.76
C ASP A 134 7.48 -7.69 -10.23
N TYR A 135 6.62 -7.13 -11.08
CA TYR A 135 5.74 -6.02 -10.73
C TYR A 135 4.29 -6.29 -11.14
N PRO A 136 3.32 -5.82 -10.36
CA PRO A 136 1.91 -5.83 -10.78
C PRO A 136 1.71 -4.95 -12.01
N ALA A 137 0.80 -5.35 -12.90
CA ALA A 137 0.48 -4.59 -14.10
C ALA A 137 -0.03 -3.19 -13.75
N THR A 138 0.38 -2.20 -14.54
CA THR A 138 -0.05 -0.81 -14.37
C THR A 138 -1.58 -0.70 -14.52
N VAL A 139 -2.23 -0.06 -13.55
CA VAL A 139 -3.65 0.28 -13.60
C VAL A 139 -3.83 1.57 -14.41
N PHE A 140 -4.68 1.54 -15.43
CA PHE A 140 -5.05 2.72 -16.19
C PHE A 140 -6.43 3.24 -15.79
N ASP A 141 -6.60 4.56 -15.73
CA ASP A 141 -7.87 5.22 -15.47
C ASP A 141 -8.08 6.39 -16.44
N GLY A 142 -9.25 6.43 -17.05
CA GLY A 142 -9.60 7.45 -18.04
C GLY A 142 -8.86 7.36 -19.38
N LEU A 143 -8.06 6.31 -19.60
CA LEU A 143 -7.32 6.08 -20.84
C LEU A 143 -7.13 4.58 -21.09
N THR A 144 -6.96 4.21 -22.36
CA THR A 144 -6.58 2.86 -22.79
C THR A 144 -5.12 2.79 -23.23
N GLN A 145 -4.57 3.94 -23.61
CA GLN A 145 -3.19 4.07 -24.07
C GLN A 145 -2.71 5.50 -23.79
N VAL A 146 -1.45 5.65 -23.44
CA VAL A 146 -0.81 6.96 -23.27
C VAL A 146 -0.48 7.53 -24.64
N ALA A 147 -0.79 8.80 -24.87
CA ALA A 147 -0.42 9.55 -26.07
C ALA A 147 0.41 10.79 -25.70
N ALA A 148 1.24 11.24 -26.62
CA ALA A 148 1.95 12.50 -26.46
C ALA A 148 0.93 13.64 -26.26
N GLY A 149 1.19 14.52 -25.29
CA GLY A 149 0.33 15.63 -24.93
C GLY A 149 -0.75 15.27 -23.88
N ASP A 150 -0.93 14.00 -23.53
CA ASP A 150 -1.88 13.62 -22.47
C ASP A 150 -1.48 14.24 -21.13
N ALA A 151 -2.44 14.87 -20.46
CA ALA A 151 -2.31 15.32 -19.09
C ALA A 151 -2.47 14.11 -18.16
N LEU A 152 -1.40 13.74 -17.47
CA LEU A 152 -1.36 12.51 -16.68
C LEU A 152 -0.98 12.74 -15.23
N GLU A 153 -1.55 11.90 -14.37
CA GLU A 153 -1.06 11.64 -13.02
C GLU A 153 -0.50 10.22 -12.96
N VAL A 154 0.69 10.09 -12.40
CA VAL A 154 1.39 8.81 -12.32
C VAL A 154 1.80 8.53 -10.87
N HIS A 155 1.39 7.36 -10.38
CA HIS A 155 1.88 6.75 -9.15
C HIS A 155 2.82 5.62 -9.48
N GLY A 156 3.94 5.56 -8.78
CA GLY A 156 4.95 4.56 -9.08
C GLY A 156 6.01 4.42 -8.00
N SER A 157 6.99 3.58 -8.28
CA SER A 157 8.18 3.39 -7.46
C SER A 157 9.42 3.65 -8.30
N TRP A 158 10.34 4.46 -7.76
CA TRP A 158 11.61 4.71 -8.41
C TRP A 158 12.50 3.48 -8.38
N SER A 159 13.14 3.21 -9.50
CA SER A 159 14.05 2.09 -9.74
C SER A 159 15.22 2.54 -10.60
N ARG A 160 16.22 1.67 -10.77
CA ARG A 160 17.27 1.81 -11.81
C ARG A 160 17.17 0.66 -12.79
N ASP A 161 17.35 0.97 -14.06
CA ASP A 161 17.48 -0.05 -15.11
C ASP A 161 18.87 -0.72 -15.07
N GLY A 162 19.09 -1.68 -15.98
CA GLY A 162 20.36 -2.39 -16.09
C GLY A 162 21.56 -1.49 -16.40
N ASP A 163 21.34 -0.32 -16.97
CA ASP A 163 22.37 0.70 -17.28
C ASP A 163 22.57 1.69 -16.12
N GLY A 164 21.88 1.50 -15.01
CA GLY A 164 21.95 2.37 -13.83
C GLY A 164 21.18 3.69 -13.95
N ARG A 165 20.34 3.86 -14.98
CA ARG A 165 19.54 5.06 -15.19
C ARG A 165 18.24 4.99 -14.38
N MET A 166 17.82 6.14 -13.84
CA MET A 166 16.56 6.23 -13.10
C MET A 166 15.34 5.99 -13.99
N LEU A 167 14.38 5.25 -13.44
CA LEU A 167 13.16 4.84 -14.09
C LEU A 167 12.02 4.79 -13.06
N LEU A 168 10.89 5.40 -13.36
CA LEU A 168 9.67 5.26 -12.54
C LEU A 168 8.86 4.06 -13.04
N ILE A 169 8.73 3.04 -12.22
CA ILE A 169 7.85 1.89 -12.48
C ILE A 169 6.42 2.32 -12.13
N ALA A 170 5.57 2.46 -13.13
CA ALA A 170 4.20 2.96 -12.93
C ALA A 170 3.29 1.88 -12.35
N HIS A 171 2.63 2.18 -11.23
CA HIS A 171 1.58 1.33 -10.66
C HIS A 171 0.19 1.76 -11.12
N ARG A 172 -0.01 3.08 -11.28
CA ARG A 172 -1.25 3.67 -11.81
C ARG A 172 -0.92 4.86 -12.69
N ILE A 173 -1.63 4.98 -13.80
CA ILE A 173 -1.64 6.14 -14.69
C ILE A 173 -3.08 6.58 -14.86
N GLU A 174 -3.36 7.83 -14.52
CA GLU A 174 -4.68 8.44 -14.65
C GLU A 174 -4.63 9.61 -15.61
N LYS A 175 -5.60 9.66 -16.54
CA LYS A 175 -5.75 10.80 -17.44
C LYS A 175 -6.53 11.91 -16.75
N LEU A 176 -5.92 13.06 -16.68
CA LEU A 176 -6.56 14.27 -16.12
C LEU A 176 -7.34 14.99 -17.22
N PRO A 177 -8.47 15.64 -16.89
CA PRO A 177 -9.24 16.44 -17.84
C PRO A 177 -8.46 17.67 -18.33
N ALA A 178 -7.62 18.24 -17.47
CA ALA A 178 -6.73 19.34 -17.77
C ALA A 178 -5.60 19.39 -16.72
N LEU A 179 -4.49 20.04 -17.05
CA LEU A 179 -3.45 20.38 -16.08
C LEU A 179 -3.84 21.64 -15.32
N SER A 180 -3.49 21.69 -14.04
CA SER A 180 -3.53 22.91 -13.25
C SER A 180 -2.40 23.89 -13.66
N GLU A 181 -2.35 25.07 -13.06
CA GLU A 181 -1.26 26.04 -13.29
C GLU A 181 0.08 25.51 -12.85
N THR A 182 0.07 24.53 -11.95
CA THR A 182 1.28 23.84 -11.47
C THR A 182 1.21 22.36 -11.80
N VAL A 183 2.36 21.78 -12.12
CA VAL A 183 2.62 20.36 -12.29
C VAL A 183 3.51 19.85 -11.17
N LEU A 184 3.43 18.56 -10.86
CA LEU A 184 4.23 17.93 -9.81
C LEU A 184 5.29 17.01 -10.42
N LEU A 185 6.51 17.20 -9.98
CA LEU A 185 7.64 16.35 -10.29
C LEU A 185 8.29 15.86 -8.99
N THR A 186 8.05 14.64 -8.59
CA THR A 186 8.82 13.99 -7.53
C THR A 186 9.92 13.17 -8.18
N ALA A 187 11.17 13.56 -7.97
CA ALA A 187 12.31 12.96 -8.64
C ALA A 187 13.55 12.84 -7.73
N PRO A 188 14.44 11.87 -8.03
CA PRO A 188 15.72 11.77 -7.34
C PRO A 188 16.62 12.96 -7.69
N VAL A 189 17.31 13.45 -6.67
CA VAL A 189 18.28 14.55 -6.78
C VAL A 189 19.68 13.97 -7.02
N TYR A 190 20.33 14.39 -8.11
CA TYR A 190 21.72 14.04 -8.40
C TYR A 190 22.70 14.94 -7.63
N ALA A 191 22.44 16.25 -7.64
CA ALA A 191 23.30 17.23 -6.97
C ALA A 191 22.49 18.44 -6.49
N ARG A 192 23.03 19.13 -5.48
CA ARG A 192 22.53 20.42 -4.98
C ARG A 192 23.67 21.42 -4.88
N GLN A 193 23.48 22.62 -5.40
CA GLN A 193 24.38 23.75 -5.26
C GLN A 193 23.55 25.00 -4.91
N GLY A 194 23.52 25.34 -3.60
CA GLY A 194 22.71 26.47 -3.12
C GLY A 194 21.23 26.23 -3.39
N SER A 195 20.62 27.12 -4.18
CA SER A 195 19.22 27.05 -4.62
C SER A 195 19.00 26.23 -5.89
N GLN A 196 20.07 25.68 -6.49
CA GLN A 196 19.96 24.84 -7.69
C GLN A 196 20.04 23.36 -7.33
N LEU A 197 19.13 22.59 -7.95
CA LEU A 197 19.12 21.14 -7.96
C LEU A 197 19.47 20.67 -9.38
N THR A 198 20.16 19.55 -9.45
CA THR A 198 20.27 18.74 -10.68
C THR A 198 19.53 17.44 -10.42
N LEU A 199 18.60 17.07 -11.28
CA LEU A 199 17.85 15.82 -11.15
C LEU A 199 18.67 14.64 -11.64
N ASP A 200 18.39 13.45 -11.10
CA ASP A 200 19.03 12.20 -11.52
C ASP A 200 18.28 11.57 -12.72
N ASP A 201 18.02 12.39 -13.72
CA ASP A 201 17.49 11.98 -15.02
C ASP A 201 18.59 11.92 -16.10
N ALA A 202 18.24 11.45 -17.28
CA ALA A 202 19.21 11.31 -18.38
C ALA A 202 19.78 12.67 -18.84
N ALA A 203 18.99 13.73 -18.73
CA ALA A 203 19.37 15.08 -19.14
C ALA A 203 20.12 15.85 -18.05
N ARG A 204 20.16 15.34 -16.82
CA ARG A 204 20.65 16.08 -15.65
C ARG A 204 19.93 17.42 -15.51
N THR A 205 18.61 17.39 -15.61
CA THR A 205 17.75 18.58 -15.65
C THR A 205 18.03 19.51 -14.48
N PRO A 206 18.42 20.78 -14.74
CA PRO A 206 18.62 21.75 -13.68
C PRO A 206 17.28 22.34 -13.24
N VAL A 207 17.10 22.49 -11.93
CA VAL A 207 15.93 23.11 -11.31
C VAL A 207 16.39 24.15 -10.31
N THR A 208 15.85 25.36 -10.40
CA THR A 208 16.05 26.40 -9.40
C THR A 208 14.84 26.45 -8.45
N ALA A 209 15.09 26.49 -7.15
CA ALA A 209 14.05 26.60 -6.13
C ALA A 209 14.49 27.56 -5.03
N ASN A 210 13.63 28.50 -4.66
CA ASN A 210 13.99 29.54 -3.69
C ASN A 210 14.05 29.00 -2.26
N ASP A 211 13.17 28.05 -1.91
CA ASP A 211 13.08 27.47 -0.59
C ASP A 211 13.35 25.96 -0.64
N LEU A 212 14.60 25.58 -0.54
CA LEU A 212 15.00 24.18 -0.49
C LEU A 212 15.11 23.69 0.95
N PRO A 213 14.31 22.71 1.36
CA PRO A 213 14.48 22.07 2.67
C PRO A 213 15.90 21.52 2.85
N ASP A 214 16.45 21.63 4.07
CA ASP A 214 17.83 21.20 4.36
C ASP A 214 18.07 19.72 4.07
N GLY A 215 17.03 18.90 4.17
CA GLY A 215 17.10 17.47 3.85
C GLY A 215 17.23 17.15 2.37
N VAL A 216 16.96 18.10 1.45
CA VAL A 216 17.10 17.89 0.01
C VAL A 216 18.55 17.94 -0.39
N ARG A 217 19.10 16.80 -0.79
CA ARG A 217 20.53 16.61 -1.15
C ARG A 217 20.66 15.47 -2.17
N ALA A 218 21.86 15.29 -2.69
CA ALA A 218 22.14 14.18 -3.60
C ALA A 218 21.67 12.83 -3.03
N GLY A 219 20.97 12.07 -3.85
CA GLY A 219 20.40 10.77 -3.52
C GLY A 219 19.04 10.81 -2.81
N THR A 220 18.50 11.98 -2.42
CA THR A 220 17.15 12.08 -1.87
C THR A 220 16.10 12.26 -2.96
N LEU A 221 14.82 12.02 -2.63
CA LEU A 221 13.70 12.39 -3.48
C LEU A 221 13.21 13.80 -3.09
N ALA A 222 13.00 14.65 -4.10
CA ALA A 222 12.40 15.97 -3.93
C ALA A 222 11.08 16.04 -4.71
N SER A 223 10.03 16.54 -4.07
CA SER A 223 8.78 16.93 -4.74
C SER A 223 8.85 18.40 -5.12
N LEU A 224 8.73 18.68 -6.40
CA LEU A 224 8.90 19.99 -7.03
C LEU A 224 7.58 20.37 -7.72
N TRP A 225 6.97 21.46 -7.28
CA TRP A 225 5.84 22.05 -7.98
C TRP A 225 6.36 23.10 -8.96
N LEU A 226 6.16 22.82 -10.25
CA LEU A 226 6.66 23.64 -11.36
C LEU A 226 5.48 24.34 -12.02
N THR A 227 5.68 25.56 -12.53
CA THR A 227 4.64 26.19 -13.35
C THR A 227 4.51 25.48 -14.70
N THR A 228 3.27 25.24 -15.12
CA THR A 228 2.98 24.54 -16.40
C THR A 228 3.60 25.24 -17.59
N THR A 229 3.65 26.57 -17.60
CA THR A 229 4.27 27.38 -18.64
C THR A 229 5.78 27.13 -18.75
N THR A 230 6.49 26.98 -17.64
CA THR A 230 7.94 26.70 -17.64
C THR A 230 8.25 25.35 -18.28
N VAL A 231 7.42 24.33 -18.01
CA VAL A 231 7.63 22.99 -18.53
C VAL A 231 7.32 22.87 -20.03
N GLN A 232 6.34 23.64 -20.52
CA GLN A 232 5.96 23.63 -21.94
C GLN A 232 6.91 24.42 -22.84
N THR A 233 7.56 25.46 -22.32
CA THR A 233 8.40 26.37 -23.12
C THR A 233 9.87 25.94 -23.17
N THR A 234 10.35 25.13 -22.23
CA THR A 234 11.76 24.70 -22.19
C THR A 234 11.97 23.40 -22.97
N SER A 235 11.90 23.50 -24.29
CA SER A 235 12.39 22.44 -25.19
C SER A 235 13.92 22.44 -25.34
N SER A 236 14.63 23.42 -24.74
CA SER A 236 16.09 23.48 -24.76
C SER A 236 16.66 23.22 -23.36
N ALA A 237 17.59 22.26 -23.26
CA ALA A 237 18.28 21.87 -22.02
C ALA A 237 19.11 22.99 -21.35
N SER A 238 19.01 24.24 -21.81
CA SER A 238 19.88 25.35 -21.40
C SER A 238 19.25 26.26 -20.33
N GLN A 239 17.94 26.19 -20.04
CA GLN A 239 17.34 27.00 -19.00
C GLN A 239 16.84 26.11 -17.85
N PRO A 240 17.18 26.43 -16.59
CA PRO A 240 16.71 25.69 -15.45
C PRO A 240 15.19 25.86 -15.29
N TRP A 241 14.52 24.78 -14.92
CA TRP A 241 13.12 24.86 -14.48
C TRP A 241 13.06 25.62 -13.17
N VAL A 242 11.93 26.28 -12.91
CA VAL A 242 11.71 27.02 -11.66
C VAL A 242 10.63 26.31 -10.85
N ALA A 243 11.01 25.86 -9.67
CA ALA A 243 10.08 25.32 -8.69
C ALA A 243 9.51 26.46 -7.84
N VAL A 244 8.18 26.54 -7.79
CA VAL A 244 7.44 27.49 -6.94
C VAL A 244 7.31 26.97 -5.51
N ARG A 245 7.41 25.68 -5.33
CA ARG A 245 7.45 24.98 -4.03
C ARG A 245 8.32 23.73 -4.13
N THR A 246 9.03 23.44 -3.05
CA THR A 246 9.85 22.21 -2.93
C THR A 246 9.62 21.59 -1.56
N ASP A 247 9.36 20.29 -1.55
CA ASP A 247 9.30 19.48 -0.34
C ASP A 247 10.24 18.28 -0.44
N LEU A 248 10.71 17.81 0.69
CA LEU A 248 11.44 16.55 0.77
C LEU A 248 10.43 15.39 0.69
N ALA A 249 10.45 14.64 -0.40
CA ALA A 249 9.62 13.45 -0.58
C ALA A 249 10.23 12.23 0.15
N SER A 250 10.65 12.42 1.39
CA SER A 250 11.17 11.32 2.22
C SER A 250 10.09 10.70 3.05
N ILE A 251 10.36 9.49 3.51
CA ILE A 251 9.55 8.83 4.51
C ILE A 251 9.58 9.69 5.77
N SER A 252 8.43 10.26 6.10
CA SER A 252 8.25 10.96 7.37
C SER A 252 7.83 9.94 8.41
N SER A 253 8.57 9.86 9.51
CA SER A 253 8.15 9.06 10.65
C SER A 253 6.92 9.65 11.35
N GLU A 254 6.60 10.93 11.07
CA GLU A 254 5.50 11.66 11.74
C GLU A 254 5.46 11.43 13.26
N GLY A 255 6.63 11.29 13.89
CA GLY A 255 6.76 10.97 15.30
C GLY A 255 6.68 9.46 15.62
N SER A 256 6.43 8.59 14.64
CA SER A 256 6.48 7.14 14.83
C SER A 256 7.91 6.62 14.90
N ALA A 257 8.15 5.65 15.79
CA ALA A 257 9.44 4.96 15.88
C ALA A 257 9.61 3.94 14.75
N THR A 258 8.52 3.50 14.13
CA THR A 258 8.50 2.44 13.11
C THR A 258 7.77 2.89 11.86
N VAL A 259 8.26 2.46 10.68
CA VAL A 259 7.65 2.70 9.39
C VAL A 259 7.62 1.38 8.60
N ASP A 260 6.44 0.99 8.15
CA ASP A 260 6.29 -0.10 7.17
C ASP A 260 6.35 0.51 5.76
N LEU A 261 7.27 0.01 4.93
CA LEU A 261 7.57 0.59 3.63
C LEU A 261 7.58 -0.46 2.53
N GLN A 262 6.80 -0.23 1.48
CA GLN A 262 6.96 -0.90 0.20
C GLN A 262 7.80 -0.01 -0.73
N ALA A 263 8.88 -0.55 -1.24
CA ALA A 263 9.81 0.19 -2.08
C ALA A 263 10.56 -0.73 -3.07
N VAL A 264 11.33 -0.10 -3.95
CA VAL A 264 12.23 -0.77 -4.88
C VAL A 264 13.65 -0.31 -4.58
N VAL A 265 14.61 -1.22 -4.62
CA VAL A 265 16.02 -0.88 -4.43
C VAL A 265 16.49 -0.01 -5.58
N THR A 266 16.95 1.20 -5.26
CA THR A 266 17.53 2.14 -6.24
C THR A 266 19.05 2.11 -6.25
N ASP A 267 19.67 1.76 -5.11
CA ASP A 267 21.12 1.63 -5.00
C ASP A 267 21.49 0.72 -3.83
N ARG A 268 22.73 0.23 -3.80
CA ARG A 268 23.23 -0.63 -2.73
C ARG A 268 24.70 -0.35 -2.42
N ASP A 269 25.05 -0.47 -1.16
CA ASP A 269 26.40 -0.37 -0.66
C ASP A 269 26.73 -1.65 0.13
N SER A 270 27.41 -2.57 -0.55
CA SER A 270 27.77 -3.87 0.03
C SER A 270 28.82 -3.76 1.13
N GLN A 271 29.65 -2.70 1.15
CA GLN A 271 30.67 -2.50 2.16
C GLN A 271 30.05 -2.06 3.49
N GLN A 272 29.00 -1.24 3.43
CA GLN A 272 28.31 -0.73 4.61
C GLN A 272 27.04 -1.52 4.95
N GLY A 273 26.71 -2.57 4.19
CA GLY A 273 25.53 -3.40 4.43
C GLY A 273 24.23 -2.60 4.38
N ARG A 274 24.08 -1.73 3.38
CA ARG A 274 22.90 -0.87 3.25
C ARG A 274 22.39 -0.82 1.81
N ILE A 275 21.11 -0.49 1.70
CA ILE A 275 20.42 -0.28 0.42
C ILE A 275 19.80 1.12 0.38
N GLN A 276 19.57 1.64 -0.79
CA GLN A 276 18.80 2.86 -0.98
C GLN A 276 17.43 2.53 -1.52
N VAL A 277 16.40 3.06 -0.85
CA VAL A 277 14.98 2.91 -1.20
C VAL A 277 14.28 4.26 -1.03
N GLN A 278 13.50 4.71 -2.01
CA GLN A 278 12.79 5.99 -1.96
C GLN A 278 13.68 7.18 -1.54
N GLY A 279 14.92 7.20 -2.03
CA GLY A 279 15.90 8.24 -1.69
C GLY A 279 16.46 8.16 -0.26
N LEU A 280 16.21 7.09 0.47
CA LEU A 280 16.65 6.87 1.83
C LEU A 280 17.66 5.72 1.90
N TRP A 281 18.79 5.94 2.54
CA TRP A 281 19.71 4.86 2.88
C TRP A 281 19.26 4.13 4.13
N VAL A 282 19.12 2.81 4.02
CA VAL A 282 18.63 1.90 5.06
C VAL A 282 19.68 0.83 5.31
N LYS A 283 20.09 0.64 6.56
CA LYS A 283 20.92 -0.50 6.98
C LYS A 283 20.08 -1.78 6.94
N LEU A 284 20.69 -2.85 6.46
CA LEU A 284 20.06 -4.17 6.44
C LEU A 284 19.87 -4.70 7.86
N PRO A 285 18.96 -5.68 8.08
CA PRO A 285 18.79 -6.31 9.38
C PRO A 285 20.11 -6.85 9.91
N ALA A 286 20.30 -6.82 11.23
CA ALA A 286 21.56 -7.23 11.86
C ALA A 286 21.93 -8.70 11.62
N ASP A 287 20.93 -9.53 11.37
CA ASP A 287 21.03 -10.96 11.07
C ASP A 287 21.12 -11.27 9.57
N TRP A 288 21.06 -10.25 8.70
CA TRP A 288 21.19 -10.42 7.25
C TRP A 288 22.59 -10.95 6.89
N ARG A 289 22.65 -12.06 6.17
CA ARG A 289 23.92 -12.74 5.81
C ARG A 289 24.20 -12.75 4.32
N ASP A 290 23.18 -12.49 3.51
CA ASP A 290 23.31 -12.52 2.05
C ASP A 290 23.84 -11.17 1.53
N ALA A 291 24.20 -11.14 0.26
CA ALA A 291 24.49 -9.88 -0.43
C ALA A 291 23.25 -8.96 -0.39
N PRO A 292 23.45 -7.62 -0.33
CA PRO A 292 22.33 -6.70 -0.43
C PRO A 292 21.51 -6.94 -1.69
N PRO A 293 20.17 -6.85 -1.61
CA PRO A 293 19.30 -7.01 -2.77
C PRO A 293 19.72 -6.13 -3.95
N ALA A 294 19.58 -6.65 -5.16
CA ALA A 294 19.98 -5.96 -6.37
C ALA A 294 19.09 -4.72 -6.66
N ASN A 295 19.62 -3.77 -7.41
CA ASN A 295 18.83 -2.66 -7.93
C ASN A 295 17.65 -3.19 -8.74
N GLY A 296 16.47 -2.58 -8.59
CA GLY A 296 15.24 -3.05 -9.20
C GLY A 296 14.48 -4.12 -8.40
N THR A 297 15.03 -4.61 -7.28
CA THR A 297 14.32 -5.59 -6.44
C THR A 297 13.20 -4.91 -5.65
N PRO A 298 11.93 -5.33 -5.80
CA PRO A 298 10.85 -4.86 -4.94
C PRO A 298 10.95 -5.48 -3.55
N LEU A 299 10.73 -4.66 -2.53
CA LEU A 299 10.89 -5.00 -1.12
C LEU A 299 9.71 -4.57 -0.28
N GLN A 300 9.44 -5.34 0.77
CA GLN A 300 8.72 -4.91 1.97
C GLN A 300 9.70 -4.76 3.12
N LEU A 301 9.66 -3.64 3.79
CA LEU A 301 10.57 -3.26 4.85
C LEU A 301 9.79 -2.80 6.07
N ARG A 302 10.20 -3.27 7.24
CA ARG A 302 9.90 -2.57 8.48
C ARG A 302 11.15 -1.83 8.92
N LEU A 303 11.03 -0.52 9.03
CA LEU A 303 12.12 0.38 9.38
C LEU A 303 11.96 0.87 10.81
N GLU A 304 13.07 0.92 11.51
CA GLU A 304 13.18 1.51 12.84
C GLU A 304 14.25 2.61 12.82
N ARG A 305 14.01 3.65 13.58
CA ARG A 305 14.96 4.75 13.69
C ARG A 305 15.98 4.46 14.77
N ASN A 306 17.25 4.43 14.38
CA ASN A 306 18.37 4.28 15.30
C ASN A 306 19.26 5.53 15.25
N GLY A 307 19.00 6.48 16.13
CA GLY A 307 19.61 7.81 16.06
C GLY A 307 19.17 8.57 14.81
N ASN A 308 20.12 8.90 13.95
CA ASN A 308 19.87 9.58 12.67
C ASN A 308 19.74 8.60 11.49
N ASP A 309 19.99 7.31 11.71
CA ASP A 309 19.96 6.28 10.68
C ASP A 309 18.65 5.50 10.70
N TRP A 310 18.28 5.00 9.53
CA TRP A 310 17.22 4.01 9.39
C TRP A 310 17.83 2.62 9.30
N GLN A 311 17.25 1.69 10.06
CA GLN A 311 17.60 0.27 10.03
C GLN A 311 16.35 -0.55 9.72
N ALA A 312 16.47 -1.52 8.83
CA ALA A 312 15.43 -2.50 8.64
C ALA A 312 15.45 -3.50 9.82
N SER A 313 14.35 -3.61 10.54
CA SER A 313 14.13 -4.70 11.51
C SER A 313 13.58 -5.95 10.83
N SER A 314 12.93 -5.78 9.66
CA SER A 314 12.60 -6.89 8.76
C SER A 314 12.71 -6.45 7.31
N LEU A 315 13.08 -7.39 6.44
CA LEU A 315 13.16 -7.20 5.00
C LEU A 315 12.64 -8.46 4.31
N ASP A 316 11.69 -8.27 3.39
CA ASP A 316 11.19 -9.34 2.53
C ASP A 316 11.34 -8.93 1.06
N THR A 317 11.89 -9.84 0.26
CA THR A 317 12.01 -9.63 -1.19
C THR A 317 10.74 -10.16 -1.86
N GLN A 318 9.87 -9.25 -2.24
CA GLN A 318 8.65 -9.63 -2.94
C GLN A 318 8.96 -10.08 -4.37
N ARG A 319 8.84 -11.37 -4.61
CA ARG A 319 8.63 -11.87 -5.97
C ARG A 319 7.14 -12.09 -6.16
N THR A 320 6.47 -11.18 -6.84
CA THR A 320 5.07 -11.35 -7.19
C THR A 320 4.92 -12.42 -8.26
N SER A 321 5.14 -13.67 -7.90
CA SER A 321 4.86 -14.79 -8.81
C SER A 321 3.36 -15.04 -9.02
N ALA A 322 2.49 -14.34 -8.31
CA ALA A 322 1.04 -14.38 -8.51
C ALA A 322 0.44 -12.98 -8.36
N VAL A 323 -0.44 -12.60 -9.28
CA VAL A 323 -1.29 -11.40 -9.13
C VAL A 323 -2.28 -11.69 -8.01
N PRO A 324 -2.27 -10.93 -6.90
CA PRO A 324 -3.25 -11.13 -5.84
C PRO A 324 -4.65 -10.90 -6.40
N ALA A 325 -5.64 -11.70 -5.98
CA ALA A 325 -7.02 -11.35 -6.21
C ALA A 325 -7.31 -10.06 -5.46
N VAL A 326 -7.63 -9.02 -6.19
CA VAL A 326 -7.95 -7.71 -5.63
C VAL A 326 -9.43 -7.70 -5.31
N GLU A 327 -9.77 -7.31 -4.10
CA GLU A 327 -11.14 -7.12 -3.66
C GLU A 327 -11.41 -5.62 -3.48
N ILE A 328 -12.54 -5.15 -4.00
CA ILE A 328 -12.93 -3.74 -3.89
C ILE A 328 -14.34 -3.68 -3.30
N LYS A 329 -14.46 -3.08 -2.10
CA LYS A 329 -15.72 -2.74 -1.48
C LYS A 329 -15.96 -1.24 -1.61
N GLY A 330 -17.19 -0.85 -1.97
CA GLY A 330 -17.58 0.56 -2.03
C GLY A 330 -18.92 0.78 -2.71
N SER A 331 -19.32 2.05 -2.73
CA SER A 331 -20.51 2.48 -3.45
C SER A 331 -20.31 2.38 -4.95
N LEU A 332 -21.21 1.68 -5.60
CA LEU A 332 -21.22 1.44 -7.02
C LEU A 332 -21.63 2.69 -7.80
N ARG A 333 -20.89 3.04 -8.83
CA ARG A 333 -21.37 3.89 -9.92
C ARG A 333 -21.59 3.03 -11.15
N TRP A 334 -22.86 2.85 -11.51
CA TRP A 334 -23.23 1.96 -12.60
C TRP A 334 -24.46 2.45 -13.33
N ARG A 335 -24.50 2.20 -14.65
CA ARG A 335 -25.67 2.43 -15.48
C ARG A 335 -26.21 1.09 -15.93
N SER A 336 -27.53 0.92 -15.86
CA SER A 336 -28.20 -0.30 -16.32
C SER A 336 -27.77 -0.67 -17.74
N GLY A 337 -27.37 -1.93 -17.95
CA GLY A 337 -26.88 -2.44 -19.23
C GLY A 337 -25.42 -2.12 -19.55
N ALA A 338 -24.69 -1.40 -18.69
CA ALA A 338 -23.27 -1.17 -18.89
C ALA A 338 -22.46 -2.46 -18.66
N SER A 339 -21.44 -2.69 -19.49
CA SER A 339 -20.48 -3.80 -19.35
C SER A 339 -19.33 -3.49 -18.38
N SER A 340 -19.39 -2.35 -17.72
CA SER A 340 -18.42 -1.92 -16.71
C SER A 340 -19.11 -1.14 -15.58
N LEU A 341 -18.48 -1.14 -14.42
CA LEU A 341 -18.89 -0.39 -13.25
C LEU A 341 -17.70 0.42 -12.72
N GLN A 342 -17.97 1.43 -11.92
CA GLN A 342 -16.93 2.17 -11.19
C GLN A 342 -17.09 1.96 -9.69
N LEU A 343 -15.99 1.65 -9.03
CA LEU A 343 -15.87 1.48 -7.60
C LEU A 343 -14.62 2.20 -7.12
N ARG A 344 -14.79 3.12 -6.16
CA ARG A 344 -13.66 3.90 -5.63
C ARG A 344 -12.75 4.43 -6.75
N GLY A 345 -13.32 5.08 -7.75
CA GLY A 345 -12.59 5.63 -8.90
C GLY A 345 -11.89 4.60 -9.79
N THR A 346 -12.15 3.31 -9.61
CA THR A 346 -11.61 2.25 -10.46
C THR A 346 -12.70 1.72 -11.38
N THR A 347 -12.47 1.80 -12.69
CA THR A 347 -13.34 1.16 -13.68
C THR A 347 -13.09 -0.33 -13.71
N VAL A 348 -14.13 -1.14 -13.52
CA VAL A 348 -14.07 -2.61 -13.52
C VAL A 348 -14.98 -3.14 -14.62
N ALA A 349 -14.44 -3.98 -15.50
CA ALA A 349 -15.24 -4.69 -16.50
C ALA A 349 -16.12 -5.76 -15.82
N LEU A 350 -17.38 -5.79 -16.19
CA LEU A 350 -18.39 -6.67 -15.60
C LEU A 350 -18.89 -7.67 -16.64
N PRO A 351 -18.38 -8.92 -16.67
CA PRO A 351 -18.89 -9.96 -17.52
C PRO A 351 -20.36 -10.31 -17.19
N SER A 352 -21.12 -10.65 -18.22
CA SER A 352 -22.55 -10.95 -18.07
C SER A 352 -22.83 -12.18 -17.18
N ASP A 353 -21.92 -13.15 -17.14
CA ASP A 353 -21.98 -14.33 -16.30
C ASP A 353 -21.81 -14.01 -14.81
N VAL A 354 -21.06 -12.96 -14.48
CA VAL A 354 -20.84 -12.50 -13.10
C VAL A 354 -22.07 -11.77 -12.55
N LEU A 355 -22.78 -11.03 -13.41
CA LEU A 355 -24.02 -10.31 -13.03
C LEU A 355 -25.16 -11.23 -12.62
N SER A 356 -25.27 -12.39 -13.25
CA SER A 356 -26.46 -13.25 -13.12
C SER A 356 -26.52 -14.06 -11.83
N ALA A 357 -25.37 -14.26 -11.15
CA ALA A 357 -25.29 -15.23 -10.06
C ALA A 357 -25.68 -14.66 -8.69
N SER A 358 -25.41 -13.38 -8.40
CA SER A 358 -25.47 -12.88 -7.02
C SER A 358 -26.20 -11.54 -6.85
N CYS A 359 -26.39 -10.76 -7.91
CA CYS A 359 -26.97 -9.42 -7.83
C CYS A 359 -27.98 -9.17 -8.96
N SER A 360 -29.17 -9.74 -8.86
CA SER A 360 -30.29 -9.35 -9.75
C SER A 360 -30.77 -7.95 -9.35
N GLY A 361 -30.36 -6.93 -10.13
CA GLY A 361 -30.84 -5.56 -9.95
C GLY A 361 -29.85 -4.62 -9.27
N LEU A 362 -28.60 -4.54 -9.78
CA LEU A 362 -27.65 -3.52 -9.39
C LEU A 362 -28.25 -2.13 -9.54
N GLN A 363 -28.03 -1.28 -8.53
CA GLN A 363 -28.48 0.11 -8.51
C GLN A 363 -27.27 1.04 -8.30
N ASP A 364 -27.32 2.20 -8.95
CA ASP A 364 -26.33 3.25 -8.71
C ASP A 364 -26.34 3.68 -7.25
N GLY A 365 -25.16 3.87 -6.65
CA GLY A 365 -25.01 4.17 -5.22
C GLY A 365 -25.07 2.96 -4.30
N GLN A 366 -25.38 1.76 -4.78
CA GLN A 366 -25.44 0.55 -3.95
C GLN A 366 -24.03 0.16 -3.47
N GLU A 367 -23.93 -0.22 -2.18
CA GLU A 367 -22.71 -0.82 -1.65
C GLU A 367 -22.54 -2.23 -2.19
N VAL A 368 -21.41 -2.50 -2.81
CA VAL A 368 -21.06 -3.81 -3.35
C VAL A 368 -19.65 -4.21 -2.98
N PHE A 369 -19.41 -5.50 -3.05
CA PHE A 369 -18.12 -6.11 -2.90
C PHE A 369 -17.78 -6.81 -4.22
N VAL A 370 -16.70 -6.41 -4.87
CA VAL A 370 -16.27 -6.95 -6.16
C VAL A 370 -14.92 -7.61 -6.01
N ARG A 371 -14.85 -8.87 -6.37
CA ARG A 371 -13.59 -9.59 -6.51
C ARG A 371 -13.13 -9.50 -7.96
N LEU A 372 -11.89 -9.08 -8.15
CA LEU A 372 -11.29 -9.03 -9.48
C LEU A 372 -10.66 -10.38 -9.84
N LYS A 373 -10.67 -10.71 -11.13
CA LYS A 373 -9.90 -11.85 -11.63
C LYS A 373 -8.42 -11.63 -11.39
N ALA A 374 -7.74 -12.64 -10.90
CA ALA A 374 -6.28 -12.66 -10.70
C ALA A 374 -5.52 -12.79 -12.05
N GLU A 375 -6.17 -12.48 -13.17
CA GLU A 375 -5.53 -12.53 -14.47
C GLU A 375 -4.66 -11.30 -14.70
N ARG A 376 -3.46 -11.53 -15.19
CA ARG A 376 -2.61 -10.47 -15.71
C ARG A 376 -3.21 -9.90 -16.97
N ARG A 377 -3.58 -8.63 -16.97
CA ARG A 377 -4.20 -7.96 -18.11
C ARG A 377 -3.23 -7.06 -18.83
N SER A 378 -3.47 -6.92 -20.14
CA SER A 378 -2.78 -5.90 -20.91
C SER A 378 -3.08 -4.51 -20.35
N PRO A 379 -2.09 -3.62 -20.24
CA PRO A 379 -2.31 -2.23 -19.90
C PRO A 379 -3.40 -1.60 -20.78
N GLY A 380 -4.26 -0.78 -20.19
CA GLY A 380 -5.36 -0.14 -20.89
C GLY A 380 -6.68 -0.90 -20.86
N LEU A 381 -6.71 -2.16 -20.43
CA LEU A 381 -7.97 -2.87 -20.20
C LEU A 381 -8.35 -2.77 -18.72
N PRO A 382 -9.61 -2.40 -18.40
CA PRO A 382 -10.05 -2.35 -17.01
C PRO A 382 -9.96 -3.74 -16.36
N PRO A 383 -9.63 -3.84 -15.07
CA PRO A 383 -9.69 -5.09 -14.33
C PRO A 383 -11.09 -5.71 -14.45
N GLN A 384 -11.18 -7.03 -14.50
CA GLN A 384 -12.43 -7.76 -14.71
C GLN A 384 -12.94 -8.33 -13.39
N ALA A 385 -14.22 -8.16 -13.12
CA ALA A 385 -14.85 -8.82 -12.01
C ALA A 385 -14.85 -10.35 -12.22
N SER A 386 -14.53 -11.10 -11.18
CA SER A 386 -14.73 -12.55 -11.08
C SER A 386 -15.95 -12.89 -10.26
N ALA A 387 -16.34 -12.00 -9.34
CA ALA A 387 -17.55 -12.10 -8.53
C ALA A 387 -17.99 -10.69 -8.12
N ILE A 388 -19.30 -10.52 -7.92
CA ILE A 388 -19.91 -9.34 -7.33
C ILE A 388 -20.90 -9.78 -6.27
N GLU A 389 -20.83 -9.16 -5.08
CA GLU A 389 -21.75 -9.43 -3.96
C GLU A 389 -22.40 -8.10 -3.56
N CYS A 390 -23.73 -8.08 -3.45
CA CYS A 390 -24.50 -6.91 -3.04
C CYS A 390 -24.62 -6.82 -1.52
N SER A 391 -24.56 -5.63 -0.94
CA SER A 391 -24.52 -5.42 0.51
C SER A 391 -25.73 -5.98 1.27
N SER A 392 -26.87 -6.12 0.62
CA SER A 392 -28.06 -6.77 1.19
C SER A 392 -27.90 -8.29 1.42
N GLN A 393 -26.81 -8.86 0.87
CA GLN A 393 -26.49 -10.30 0.96
C GLN A 393 -25.11 -10.54 1.59
N VAL A 394 -24.33 -9.50 1.86
CA VAL A 394 -23.11 -9.66 2.65
C VAL A 394 -23.58 -9.87 4.09
N PRO A 395 -23.49 -11.09 4.64
CA PRO A 395 -23.67 -11.27 6.07
C PRO A 395 -22.71 -10.30 6.74
N ASP A 396 -23.15 -9.69 7.83
CA ASP A 396 -22.29 -8.87 8.67
C ASP A 396 -20.93 -9.56 8.76
N SER A 397 -20.00 -9.08 7.93
CA SER A 397 -18.70 -9.74 7.72
C SER A 397 -17.81 -9.31 8.88
N SER A 398 -18.25 -9.68 10.08
CA SER A 398 -17.42 -9.64 11.25
C SER A 398 -16.20 -10.48 10.95
N VAL A 399 -15.05 -9.84 10.81
CA VAL A 399 -13.77 -10.53 10.82
C VAL A 399 -13.79 -11.40 12.06
N GLN A 400 -13.70 -12.71 11.88
CA GLN A 400 -13.64 -13.66 12.98
C GLN A 400 -12.19 -13.93 13.29
N GLU A 401 -11.84 -13.87 14.56
CA GLU A 401 -10.53 -14.23 15.06
C GLU A 401 -10.62 -15.58 15.77
N ALA A 402 -9.65 -16.44 15.54
CA ALA A 402 -9.52 -17.69 16.26
C ALA A 402 -8.08 -18.06 16.50
N GLN A 403 -7.84 -18.73 17.62
CA GLN A 403 -6.57 -19.37 17.91
C GLN A 403 -6.74 -20.88 17.72
N GLY A 404 -5.76 -21.50 17.09
CA GLY A 404 -5.86 -22.91 16.79
C GLY A 404 -4.51 -23.56 16.47
N THR A 405 -4.58 -24.85 16.16
CA THR A 405 -3.42 -25.63 15.73
C THR A 405 -3.50 -25.87 14.23
N LEU A 406 -2.46 -25.52 13.50
CA LEU A 406 -2.33 -25.79 12.08
C LEU A 406 -2.28 -27.29 11.83
N LEU A 407 -3.18 -27.81 11.02
CA LEU A 407 -3.23 -29.22 10.65
C LEU A 407 -2.51 -29.47 9.33
N SER A 408 -2.82 -28.69 8.32
CA SER A 408 -2.25 -28.83 6.98
C SER A 408 -2.16 -27.50 6.26
N VAL A 409 -1.24 -27.41 5.29
CA VAL A 409 -1.10 -26.29 4.35
C VAL A 409 -0.98 -26.85 2.95
N ASN A 410 -1.88 -26.44 2.06
CA ASN A 410 -1.79 -26.75 0.64
C ASN A 410 -1.49 -25.46 -0.12
N ALA A 411 -0.21 -25.23 -0.37
CA ALA A 411 0.26 -24.01 -1.05
C ALA A 411 -0.20 -23.94 -2.52
N ASP A 412 -0.41 -25.07 -3.17
CA ASP A 412 -0.82 -25.14 -4.58
C ASP A 412 -2.30 -24.77 -4.75
N GLN A 413 -3.13 -25.18 -3.82
CA GLN A 413 -4.55 -24.87 -3.81
C GLN A 413 -4.87 -23.58 -3.06
N GLY A 414 -3.92 -23.01 -2.32
CA GLY A 414 -4.14 -21.83 -1.49
C GLY A 414 -5.11 -22.13 -0.34
N THR A 415 -4.95 -23.27 0.35
CA THR A 415 -5.80 -23.66 1.48
C THR A 415 -4.99 -24.10 2.67
N LEU A 416 -5.54 -23.88 3.86
CA LEU A 416 -4.99 -24.41 5.12
C LEU A 416 -6.12 -24.91 6.02
N ASP A 417 -5.83 -25.96 6.78
CA ASP A 417 -6.72 -26.52 7.78
C ASP A 417 -6.22 -26.18 9.17
N VAL A 418 -7.10 -25.64 9.99
CA VAL A 418 -6.81 -25.21 11.37
C VAL A 418 -7.80 -25.87 12.32
N ARG A 419 -7.32 -26.49 13.36
CA ARG A 419 -8.12 -26.99 14.47
C ARG A 419 -8.35 -25.86 15.47
N VAL A 420 -9.61 -25.48 15.65
CA VAL A 420 -10.07 -24.48 16.62
C VAL A 420 -11.05 -25.16 17.57
N GLY A 421 -10.62 -25.48 18.80
CA GLY A 421 -11.37 -26.35 19.69
C GLY A 421 -11.57 -27.73 19.07
N ASP A 422 -12.82 -28.18 18.99
CA ASP A 422 -13.20 -29.47 18.37
C ASP A 422 -13.48 -29.36 16.86
N ALA A 423 -13.46 -28.17 16.30
CA ALA A 423 -13.78 -27.93 14.89
C ALA A 423 -12.51 -27.83 14.03
N THR A 424 -12.59 -28.31 12.80
CA THR A 424 -11.58 -28.05 11.76
C THR A 424 -12.14 -26.99 10.81
N LEU A 425 -11.41 -25.88 10.68
CA LEU A 425 -11.70 -24.81 9.73
C LEU A 425 -10.79 -24.96 8.52
N THR A 426 -11.38 -25.16 7.34
CA THR A 426 -10.65 -25.05 6.07
C THR A 426 -10.74 -23.63 5.56
N LEU A 427 -9.63 -22.96 5.51
CA LEU A 427 -9.50 -21.57 5.11
C LEU A 427 -8.80 -21.49 3.75
N SER A 428 -9.35 -20.73 2.84
CA SER A 428 -8.71 -20.41 1.57
C SER A 428 -7.99 -19.07 1.67
N TRP A 429 -6.85 -18.96 0.99
CA TRP A 429 -6.21 -17.66 0.77
C TRP A 429 -5.91 -17.47 -0.70
N THR A 430 -5.83 -16.23 -1.13
CA THR A 430 -5.45 -15.91 -2.49
C THR A 430 -3.94 -15.95 -2.64
N ARG A 431 -3.43 -16.60 -3.68
CA ARG A 431 -2.01 -16.55 -4.03
C ARG A 431 -1.60 -15.08 -4.21
N GLY A 432 -0.59 -14.64 -3.43
CA GLY A 432 -0.14 -13.26 -3.43
C GLY A 432 -0.53 -12.43 -2.21
N GLN A 433 -1.36 -12.95 -1.31
CA GLN A 433 -1.41 -12.42 0.05
C GLN A 433 -0.06 -12.68 0.73
N THR A 434 0.35 -11.76 1.62
CA THR A 434 1.61 -11.76 2.42
C THR A 434 1.87 -13.05 3.24
N LEU A 435 1.02 -14.05 3.06
CA LEU A 435 1.12 -15.38 3.68
C LEU A 435 2.14 -16.30 3.00
N MET A 436 2.58 -15.99 1.76
CA MET A 436 3.45 -16.89 1.01
C MET A 436 4.86 -17.03 1.58
N PRO A 437 5.52 -16.00 2.14
CA PRO A 437 6.79 -16.20 2.85
C PRO A 437 6.60 -17.03 4.12
N LEU A 438 5.44 -16.91 4.78
CA LEU A 438 5.07 -17.71 5.94
C LEU A 438 4.70 -19.15 5.56
N ALA A 439 4.05 -19.40 4.42
CA ALA A 439 3.61 -20.74 4.02
C ALA A 439 4.76 -21.75 3.98
N SER A 440 5.95 -21.32 3.55
CA SER A 440 7.15 -22.18 3.54
C SER A 440 7.67 -22.49 4.95
N ARG A 441 7.33 -21.70 5.95
CA ARG A 441 7.74 -21.84 7.36
C ARG A 441 6.68 -22.54 8.21
N LEU A 442 5.43 -22.62 7.72
CA LEU A 442 4.35 -23.26 8.43
C LEU A 442 4.56 -24.78 8.50
N ARG A 443 4.34 -25.35 9.68
CA ARG A 443 4.42 -26.80 9.92
C ARG A 443 3.17 -27.26 10.66
N SER A 444 2.68 -28.44 10.34
CA SER A 444 1.61 -29.08 11.11
C SER A 444 1.99 -29.16 12.59
N GLY A 445 1.02 -28.86 13.45
CA GLY A 445 1.19 -28.79 14.90
C GLY A 445 1.56 -27.41 15.45
N MET A 446 1.82 -26.41 14.60
CA MET A 446 2.09 -25.04 15.07
C MET A 446 0.84 -24.41 15.64
N ALA A 447 0.98 -23.70 16.77
CA ALA A 447 -0.04 -22.80 17.29
C ALA A 447 -0.07 -21.55 16.45
N ILE A 448 -1.26 -21.20 15.96
CA ILE A 448 -1.48 -20.04 15.09
C ILE A 448 -2.71 -19.25 15.53
N GLU A 449 -2.66 -17.97 15.25
CA GLU A 449 -3.80 -17.06 15.33
C GLU A 449 -4.21 -16.66 13.92
N ILE A 450 -5.50 -16.77 13.62
CA ILE A 450 -6.07 -16.51 12.31
C ILE A 450 -7.17 -15.47 12.38
N GLU A 451 -7.18 -14.54 11.41
CA GLU A 451 -8.31 -13.70 11.10
C GLU A 451 -8.93 -14.20 9.79
N TYR A 452 -10.23 -14.42 9.77
CA TYR A 452 -10.91 -14.92 8.58
C TYR A 452 -12.30 -14.31 8.41
N LEU A 453 -12.77 -14.32 7.18
CA LEU A 453 -14.13 -13.92 6.80
C LEU A 453 -14.90 -15.16 6.38
N ARG A 454 -16.18 -15.19 6.72
CA ARG A 454 -17.10 -16.18 6.17
C ARG A 454 -17.73 -15.63 4.91
N GLY A 455 -17.32 -16.12 3.75
CA GLY A 455 -17.92 -15.80 2.46
C GLY A 455 -18.95 -16.85 2.01
N SER A 456 -19.64 -16.59 0.94
CA SER A 456 -20.61 -17.53 0.33
C SER A 456 -19.98 -18.83 -0.17
N THR A 457 -18.68 -18.79 -0.48
CA THR A 457 -17.91 -19.93 -1.02
C THR A 457 -17.02 -20.62 0.02
N GLY A 458 -17.07 -20.20 1.28
CA GLY A 458 -16.26 -20.78 2.35
C GLY A 458 -15.58 -19.72 3.24
N LEU A 459 -14.64 -20.18 4.05
CA LEU A 459 -13.88 -19.32 4.95
C LEU A 459 -12.65 -18.78 4.23
N MET A 460 -12.44 -17.47 4.28
CA MET A 460 -11.33 -16.80 3.64
C MET A 460 -10.38 -16.24 4.68
N LEU A 461 -9.14 -16.73 4.66
CA LEU A 461 -8.09 -16.29 5.56
C LEU A 461 -7.67 -14.85 5.20
N ARG A 462 -7.62 -13.98 6.19
CA ARG A 462 -7.14 -12.60 6.05
C ARG A 462 -5.75 -12.41 6.63
N LYS A 463 -5.51 -13.03 7.77
CA LYS A 463 -4.25 -12.90 8.48
C LYS A 463 -3.91 -14.19 9.21
N LEU A 464 -2.63 -14.47 9.31
CA LEU A 464 -2.11 -15.58 10.06
C LEU A 464 -0.86 -15.12 10.83
N LYS A 465 -0.84 -15.44 12.12
CA LYS A 465 0.34 -15.27 12.98
C LYS A 465 0.74 -16.62 13.55
N THR A 466 2.02 -16.87 13.67
CA THR A 466 2.58 -17.98 14.45
C THR A 466 2.82 -17.49 15.87
N GLN A 467 2.42 -18.27 16.84
CA GLN A 467 2.72 -18.00 18.26
C GLN A 467 4.10 -18.50 18.64
#